data_6b859a9b9216f106404defcdce213b51
#
_entry.id   6b859a9b9216f106404defcdce213b51
#
_cell.length_a   1.000
_cell.length_b   1.000
_cell.length_c   1.000
_cell.angle_alpha   90.00
_cell.angle_beta   90.00
_cell.angle_gamma   90.00
#
_symmetry.space_group_name_H-M   'P 1'
#
loop_
_entity.id
_entity.type
_entity.pdbx_description
1 polymer ?
#
loop_
_entity_poly.entity_id
_entity_poly.type
_entity_poly.pdbx_seq_one_letter_code
_entity_poly.pdbx_strand_id
1 'polypeptide(L)'
;MPHELKESPEAIELSVSASTREELFRAALTGVLEAAYGAGLPEGTYEGRVVPVQAAGDDDDVLLADLVDDALRAIREEAGTLHSPRWLAFDEKRVTATLPVHSPKAPSRALEVANVEIADGEGGPSARLELLKPVAG
;
A
#
# COMPACT_ATOMS: atom_id res chain seq x y z
N MET A 1 -6.04 -10.81 11.51
CA MET A 1 -5.66 -10.15 10.25
C MET A 1 -5.05 -8.80 10.57
N PRO A 2 -3.88 -8.46 9.99
CA PRO A 2 -3.23 -7.18 10.28
C PRO A 2 -3.91 -5.97 9.66
N HIS A 3 -4.86 -6.19 8.77
CA HIS A 3 -5.55 -5.06 8.14
C HIS A 3 -7.04 -5.36 7.93
N GLU A 4 -7.81 -4.28 7.81
CA GLU A 4 -9.24 -4.34 7.57
C GLU A 4 -9.61 -3.26 6.55
N LEU A 5 -10.46 -3.61 5.61
CA LEU A 5 -10.97 -2.69 4.59
C LEU A 5 -12.46 -2.44 4.80
N LYS A 6 -12.83 -1.17 4.82
CA LYS A 6 -14.23 -0.76 4.84
C LYS A 6 -14.51 0.05 3.60
N GLU A 7 -15.38 -0.43 2.75
CA GLU A 7 -15.66 0.22 1.49
C GLU A 7 -16.99 0.96 1.52
N SER A 8 -16.99 2.18 1.01
CA SER A 8 -18.17 2.99 0.79
C SER A 8 -18.23 3.34 -0.69
N PRO A 9 -19.33 3.96 -1.20
CA PRO A 9 -19.39 4.34 -2.61
C PRO A 9 -18.29 5.29 -3.06
N GLU A 10 -17.73 6.09 -2.16
CA GLU A 10 -16.75 7.13 -2.48
C GLU A 10 -15.33 6.80 -2.11
N ALA A 11 -15.12 5.91 -1.12
CA ALA A 11 -13.81 5.69 -0.56
C ALA A 11 -13.65 4.29 0.02
N ILE A 12 -12.42 3.92 0.27
CA ILE A 12 -12.07 2.72 1.02
C ILE A 12 -11.27 3.18 2.23
N GLU A 13 -11.70 2.77 3.41
CA GLU A 13 -10.94 3.01 4.63
C GLU A 13 -10.14 1.75 4.95
N LEU A 14 -8.83 1.89 5.00
CA LEU A 14 -7.92 0.81 5.35
C LEU A 14 -7.40 1.05 6.75
N SER A 15 -7.60 0.08 7.63
CA SER A 15 -7.06 0.10 9.00
C SER A 15 -6.05 -1.02 9.12
N VAL A 16 -4.85 -0.72 9.62
CA VAL A 16 -3.80 -1.70 9.81
C VAL A 16 -3.22 -1.56 11.21
N SER A 17 -2.72 -2.66 11.74
CA SER A 17 -1.99 -2.67 13.00
C SER A 17 -0.84 -3.67 12.90
N ALA A 18 0.22 -3.43 13.65
CA ALA A 18 1.41 -4.26 13.61
C ALA A 18 2.20 -4.11 14.90
N SER A 19 3.19 -4.98 15.09
CA SER A 19 4.06 -4.93 16.28
C SER A 19 5.20 -3.93 16.10
N THR A 20 5.60 -3.68 14.86
CA THR A 20 6.71 -2.78 14.55
C THR A 20 6.34 -1.82 13.43
N ARG A 21 7.11 -0.75 13.31
CA ARG A 21 6.96 0.24 12.25
C ARG A 21 7.11 -0.40 10.86
N GLU A 22 8.11 -1.26 10.71
CA GLU A 22 8.36 -1.94 9.44
C GLU A 22 7.18 -2.82 9.04
N GLU A 23 6.66 -3.60 9.98
CA GLU A 23 5.50 -4.44 9.73
C GLU A 23 4.25 -3.62 9.41
N LEU A 24 4.11 -2.45 10.05
CA LEU A 24 2.99 -1.55 9.79
C LEU A 24 3.00 -1.06 8.35
N PHE A 25 4.16 -0.60 7.88
CA PHE A 25 4.30 -0.11 6.51
C PHE A 25 4.08 -1.23 5.49
N ARG A 26 4.59 -2.43 5.79
CA ARG A 26 4.39 -3.60 4.94
C ARG A 26 2.91 -4.00 4.87
N ALA A 27 2.23 -4.02 6.01
CA ALA A 27 0.81 -4.35 6.08
C ALA A 27 -0.04 -3.31 5.34
N ALA A 28 0.32 -2.03 5.45
CA ALA A 28 -0.37 -0.96 4.74
C ALA A 28 -0.24 -1.11 3.24
N LEU A 29 0.96 -1.40 2.74
CA LEU A 29 1.17 -1.64 1.31
C LEU A 29 0.37 -2.85 0.81
N THR A 30 0.36 -3.94 1.57
CA THR A 30 -0.43 -5.12 1.23
C THR A 30 -1.92 -4.78 1.15
N GLY A 31 -2.43 -4.04 2.13
CA GLY A 31 -3.83 -3.61 2.14
C GLY A 31 -4.18 -2.70 0.96
N VAL A 32 -3.28 -1.80 0.60
CA VAL A 32 -3.47 -0.91 -0.56
C VAL A 32 -3.52 -1.72 -1.86
N LEU A 33 -2.65 -2.72 -2.01
CA LEU A 33 -2.67 -3.59 -3.19
C LEU A 33 -4.00 -4.36 -3.27
N GLU A 34 -4.48 -4.90 -2.15
CA GLU A 34 -5.77 -5.59 -2.12
C GLU A 34 -6.92 -4.64 -2.48
N ALA A 35 -6.88 -3.42 -1.96
CA ALA A 35 -7.89 -2.42 -2.28
C ALA A 35 -7.89 -2.06 -3.76
N ALA A 36 -6.71 -1.94 -4.37
CA ALA A 36 -6.58 -1.59 -5.78
C ALA A 36 -7.01 -2.74 -6.70
N TYR A 37 -6.65 -3.97 -6.39
CA TYR A 37 -6.96 -5.13 -7.23
C TYR A 37 -8.28 -5.83 -6.88
N GLY A 38 -8.94 -5.42 -5.81
CA GLY A 38 -10.20 -6.03 -5.38
C GLY A 38 -9.98 -7.08 -4.30
N ALA A 39 -10.85 -8.07 -4.21
CA ALA A 39 -10.84 -9.06 -3.15
C ALA A 39 -9.66 -10.02 -3.24
N GLY A 40 -8.57 -9.66 -2.62
CA GLY A 40 -7.34 -10.46 -2.59
C GLY A 40 -6.46 -10.21 -3.80
N LEU A 41 -5.18 -10.53 -3.64
CA LEU A 41 -4.24 -10.40 -4.75
C LEU A 41 -4.39 -11.60 -5.68
N PRO A 42 -4.52 -11.37 -7.00
CA PRO A 42 -4.67 -12.48 -7.94
C PRO A 42 -3.39 -13.30 -7.99
N GLU A 43 -3.56 -14.59 -8.21
CA GLU A 43 -2.43 -15.47 -8.46
C GLU A 43 -1.87 -15.18 -9.84
N GLY A 44 -0.58 -15.40 -9.98
CA GLY A 44 0.08 -15.20 -11.25
C GLY A 44 1.48 -15.75 -11.20
N THR A 45 2.20 -15.63 -12.28
CA THR A 45 3.57 -16.11 -12.39
C THR A 45 4.54 -14.97 -12.17
N TYR A 46 5.46 -15.14 -11.22
CA TYR A 46 6.50 -14.15 -10.96
C TYR A 46 7.37 -13.97 -12.21
N GLU A 47 7.54 -12.70 -12.63
CA GLU A 47 8.28 -12.38 -13.86
C GLU A 47 9.79 -12.28 -13.66
N GLY A 48 10.28 -12.42 -12.44
CA GLY A 48 11.71 -12.30 -12.17
C GLY A 48 12.18 -10.87 -11.98
N ARG A 49 11.25 -9.92 -11.82
CA ARG A 49 11.61 -8.52 -11.59
C ARG A 49 10.76 -7.90 -10.50
N VAL A 50 11.26 -6.83 -9.91
CA VAL A 50 10.56 -6.09 -8.86
C VAL A 50 10.50 -4.62 -9.24
N VAL A 51 9.51 -3.92 -8.69
CA VAL A 51 9.37 -2.48 -8.87
C VAL A 51 9.68 -1.80 -7.54
N PRO A 52 10.64 -0.88 -7.50
CA PRO A 52 10.90 -0.14 -6.27
C PRO A 52 9.89 0.98 -6.10
N VAL A 53 9.43 1.17 -4.87
CA VAL A 53 8.63 2.33 -4.47
C VAL A 53 9.33 2.96 -3.28
N GLN A 54 9.27 4.28 -3.18
CA GLN A 54 10.00 5.00 -2.14
C GLN A 54 9.26 6.24 -1.70
N ALA A 55 9.63 6.69 -0.52
CA ALA A 55 9.08 7.91 0.06
C ALA A 55 10.14 8.61 0.89
N ALA A 56 9.97 9.92 1.07
CA ALA A 56 10.81 10.73 1.93
C ALA A 56 9.93 11.68 2.72
N GLY A 57 10.27 11.91 4.00
CA GLY A 57 9.51 12.82 4.85
C GLY A 57 10.03 12.80 6.28
N ASP A 58 9.63 13.80 7.05
CA ASP A 58 10.07 13.93 8.44
C ASP A 58 9.24 13.10 9.41
N ASP A 59 7.97 12.85 9.09
CA ASP A 59 7.05 12.12 9.94
C ASP A 59 6.61 10.82 9.30
N ASP A 60 6.26 9.82 10.12
CA ASP A 60 5.77 8.54 9.60
C ASP A 60 4.47 8.67 8.82
N ASP A 61 3.58 9.59 9.22
CA ASP A 61 2.34 9.86 8.49
C ASP A 61 2.66 10.29 7.04
N VAL A 62 3.62 11.21 6.90
CA VAL A 62 4.06 11.71 5.59
C VAL A 62 4.75 10.61 4.81
N LEU A 63 5.63 9.84 5.46
CA LEU A 63 6.32 8.74 4.82
C LEU A 63 5.35 7.69 4.28
N LEU A 64 4.38 7.31 5.09
CA LEU A 64 3.41 6.29 4.67
C LEU A 64 2.51 6.81 3.55
N ALA A 65 2.03 8.06 3.66
CA ALA A 65 1.20 8.67 2.62
C ALA A 65 1.94 8.73 1.28
N ASP A 66 3.20 9.16 1.30
CA ASP A 66 4.01 9.28 0.10
C ASP A 66 4.34 7.91 -0.49
N LEU A 67 4.63 6.92 0.37
CA LEU A 67 4.91 5.56 -0.07
C LEU A 67 3.68 4.93 -0.74
N VAL A 68 2.51 5.11 -0.15
CA VAL A 68 1.25 4.60 -0.70
C VAL A 68 0.94 5.28 -2.04
N ASP A 69 1.15 6.58 -2.13
CA ASP A 69 0.95 7.32 -3.37
C ASP A 69 1.87 6.80 -4.48
N ASP A 70 3.13 6.55 -4.16
CA ASP A 70 4.08 5.99 -5.13
C ASP A 70 3.68 4.57 -5.54
N ALA A 71 3.20 3.76 -4.60
CA ALA A 71 2.72 2.42 -4.91
C ALA A 71 1.48 2.45 -5.82
N LEU A 72 0.55 3.36 -5.57
CA LEU A 72 -0.64 3.51 -6.41
C LEU A 72 -0.26 3.94 -7.83
N ARG A 73 0.72 4.84 -7.96
CA ARG A 73 1.26 5.22 -9.26
C ARG A 73 1.88 4.01 -9.98
N ALA A 74 2.65 3.22 -9.27
CA ALA A 74 3.29 2.03 -9.84
C ALA A 74 2.25 1.02 -10.32
N ILE A 75 1.15 0.84 -9.57
CA ILE A 75 0.05 -0.04 -9.98
C ILE A 75 -0.52 0.40 -11.32
N ARG A 76 -0.72 1.69 -11.52
CA ARG A 76 -1.27 2.23 -12.77
C ARG A 76 -0.31 2.09 -13.95
N GLU A 77 0.97 2.32 -13.71
CA GLU A 77 1.98 2.36 -14.77
C GLU A 77 2.57 0.99 -15.15
N GLU A 78 2.51 0.03 -14.23
CA GLU A 78 3.17 -1.25 -14.44
C GLU A 78 2.36 -2.17 -15.37
N ALA A 79 3.05 -2.89 -16.23
CA ALA A 79 2.43 -3.83 -17.15
C ALA A 79 1.99 -5.13 -16.49
N GLY A 80 2.47 -5.43 -15.30
CA GLY A 80 2.11 -6.62 -14.55
C GLY A 80 1.34 -6.29 -13.28
N THR A 81 1.03 -7.31 -12.50
CA THR A 81 0.37 -7.19 -11.21
C THR A 81 1.43 -7.11 -10.12
N LEU A 82 1.34 -6.10 -9.27
CA LEU A 82 2.26 -5.94 -8.15
C LEU A 82 1.77 -6.74 -6.94
N HIS A 83 2.68 -7.38 -6.26
CA HIS A 83 2.40 -8.16 -5.05
C HIS A 83 3.02 -7.51 -3.82
N SER A 84 2.71 -8.05 -2.65
CA SER A 84 3.20 -7.56 -1.37
C SER A 84 4.72 -7.43 -1.36
N PRO A 85 5.25 -6.41 -0.67
CA PRO A 85 6.70 -6.16 -0.72
C PRO A 85 7.51 -7.32 -0.15
N ARG A 86 8.57 -7.69 -0.86
CA ARG A 86 9.54 -8.68 -0.41
C ARG A 86 10.58 -8.05 0.48
N TRP A 87 10.85 -6.78 0.25
CA TRP A 87 11.88 -6.06 0.96
C TRP A 87 11.40 -4.65 1.27
N LEU A 88 11.67 -4.20 2.47
CA LEU A 88 11.32 -2.86 2.90
C LEU A 88 12.38 -2.41 3.89
N ALA A 89 12.94 -1.22 3.69
CA ALA A 89 13.99 -0.69 4.54
C ALA A 89 13.78 0.79 4.81
N PHE A 90 14.15 1.20 6.01
CA PHE A 90 14.14 2.60 6.42
C PHE A 90 15.56 3.14 6.49
N ASP A 91 15.72 4.37 6.01
CA ASP A 91 16.87 5.21 6.26
C ASP A 91 16.31 6.46 6.96
N GLU A 92 17.14 7.35 7.49
CA GLU A 92 16.72 8.44 8.37
C GLU A 92 15.34 9.08 8.07
N LYS A 93 15.14 9.55 6.86
CA LYS A 93 13.90 10.22 6.44
C LYS A 93 13.37 9.62 5.15
N ARG A 94 13.68 8.35 4.92
CA ARG A 94 13.32 7.69 3.68
C ARG A 94 12.92 6.23 3.93
N VAL A 95 12.00 5.74 3.15
CA VAL A 95 11.63 4.33 3.14
C VAL A 95 11.62 3.86 1.70
N THR A 96 12.10 2.63 1.48
CA THR A 96 12.10 2.00 0.16
C THR A 96 11.54 0.60 0.29
N ALA A 97 10.71 0.20 -0.65
CA ALA A 97 10.16 -1.14 -0.72
C ALA A 97 10.25 -1.66 -2.15
N THR A 98 10.35 -2.96 -2.31
CA THR A 98 10.35 -3.59 -3.64
C THR A 98 9.13 -4.50 -3.76
N LEU A 99 8.37 -4.32 -4.83
CA LEU A 99 7.13 -5.05 -5.08
C LEU A 99 7.35 -6.03 -6.23
N PRO A 100 7.21 -7.35 -5.99
CA PRO A 100 7.39 -8.33 -7.08
C PRO A 100 6.30 -8.17 -8.13
N VAL A 101 6.66 -8.35 -9.38
CA VAL A 101 5.74 -8.26 -10.52
C VAL A 101 5.35 -9.66 -10.96
N HIS A 102 4.05 -9.88 -11.11
CA HIS A 102 3.49 -11.13 -11.60
C HIS A 102 2.69 -10.87 -12.87
N SER A 103 2.58 -11.87 -13.72
CA SER A 103 1.78 -11.79 -14.94
C SER A 103 0.67 -12.84 -14.93
N PRO A 104 -0.47 -12.62 -15.59
CA PRO A 104 -0.83 -11.41 -16.34
C PRO A 104 -1.23 -10.25 -15.42
N LYS A 105 -1.41 -9.08 -16.01
CA LYS A 105 -1.87 -7.90 -15.24
C LYS A 105 -3.32 -8.05 -14.87
N ALA A 106 -3.61 -7.93 -13.58
CA ALA A 106 -4.97 -7.94 -13.06
C ALA A 106 -5.60 -6.55 -13.22
N PRO A 107 -6.93 -6.48 -13.38
CA PRO A 107 -7.62 -5.19 -13.36
C PRO A 107 -7.42 -4.49 -12.02
N SER A 108 -7.22 -3.18 -12.04
CA SER A 108 -7.05 -2.39 -10.82
C SER A 108 -7.90 -1.14 -10.86
N ARG A 109 -8.25 -0.65 -9.68
CA ARG A 109 -8.96 0.61 -9.52
C ARG A 109 -7.95 1.75 -9.36
N ALA A 110 -8.24 2.91 -9.94
CA ALA A 110 -7.41 4.09 -9.77
C ALA A 110 -7.78 4.77 -8.45
N LEU A 111 -7.04 4.48 -7.40
CA LEU A 111 -7.28 5.04 -6.08
C LEU A 111 -6.31 6.19 -5.80
N GLU A 112 -6.73 7.14 -4.95
CA GLU A 112 -5.88 8.23 -4.50
C GLU A 112 -5.87 8.25 -2.97
N VAL A 113 -4.70 8.44 -2.38
CA VAL A 113 -4.60 8.58 -0.93
C VAL A 113 -5.08 9.97 -0.53
N ALA A 114 -6.05 10.04 0.37
CA ALA A 114 -6.61 11.31 0.85
C ALA A 114 -6.12 11.66 2.23
N ASN A 115 -5.94 10.65 3.09
CA ASN A 115 -5.52 10.90 4.46
C ASN A 115 -4.80 9.68 5.03
N VAL A 116 -3.80 9.91 5.85
CA VAL A 116 -3.09 8.86 6.59
C VAL A 116 -2.87 9.34 8.02
N GLU A 117 -3.25 8.51 8.98
CA GLU A 117 -3.03 8.77 10.40
C GLU A 117 -2.35 7.56 11.02
N ILE A 118 -1.27 7.79 11.74
CA ILE A 118 -0.57 6.75 12.47
C ILE A 118 -0.65 7.05 13.96
N ALA A 119 -0.95 6.04 14.76
CA ALA A 119 -1.02 6.16 16.20
C ALA A 119 -0.23 5.02 16.85
N ASP A 120 0.40 5.30 17.97
CA ASP A 120 1.06 4.28 18.78
C ASP A 120 0.10 3.77 19.85
N GLY A 121 0.07 2.45 20.02
CA GLY A 121 -0.76 1.82 21.04
C GLY A 121 0.03 0.79 21.82
N GLU A 122 -0.62 0.18 22.80
CA GLU A 122 0.01 -0.83 23.66
C GLU A 122 0.52 -2.05 22.91
N GLY A 123 -0.18 -2.44 21.86
CA GLY A 123 0.19 -3.60 21.04
C GLY A 123 1.09 -3.27 19.85
N GLY A 124 1.50 -1.98 19.73
CA GLY A 124 2.31 -1.52 18.60
C GLY A 124 1.60 -0.43 17.81
N PRO A 125 2.21 0.04 16.72
CA PRO A 125 1.63 1.10 15.90
C PRO A 125 0.43 0.63 15.09
N SER A 126 -0.46 1.57 14.81
CA SER A 126 -1.59 1.34 13.92
C SER A 126 -1.72 2.51 12.94
N ALA A 127 -2.36 2.27 11.82
CA ALA A 127 -2.57 3.30 10.81
C ALA A 127 -3.97 3.20 10.24
N ARG A 128 -4.51 4.35 9.86
CA ARG A 128 -5.76 4.46 9.14
C ARG A 128 -5.51 5.27 7.87
N LEU A 129 -5.89 4.71 6.74
CA LEU A 129 -5.72 5.35 5.44
C LEU A 129 -7.07 5.50 4.78
N GLU A 130 -7.31 6.66 4.19
CA GLU A 130 -8.50 6.90 3.38
C GLU A 130 -8.07 6.93 1.92
N LEU A 131 -8.63 6.04 1.12
CA LEU A 131 -8.34 5.92 -0.30
C LEU A 131 -9.60 6.30 -1.07
N LEU A 132 -9.51 7.34 -1.89
CA LEU A 132 -10.65 7.82 -2.67
C LEU A 132 -10.78 7.02 -3.96
N LYS A 133 -12.01 6.63 -4.28
CA LYS A 133 -12.33 5.95 -5.52
C LYS A 133 -12.40 6.94 -6.67
N PRO A 134 -12.11 6.52 -7.92
CA PRO A 134 -12.26 7.42 -9.04
C PRO A 134 -13.70 7.86 -9.21
N VAL A 135 -13.88 9.12 -9.61
CA VAL A 135 -15.21 9.64 -9.87
C VAL A 135 -15.76 8.96 -11.12
N ALA A 136 -16.96 8.37 -11.00
CA ALA A 136 -17.61 7.78 -12.14
C ALA A 136 -18.08 8.91 -13.07
N GLY A 137 -17.35 9.08 -14.15
CA GLY A 137 -17.62 10.14 -15.11
C GLY A 137 -18.43 9.65 -16.27
#